data_09a7ce6dfc167735f08f6169f52c9d82
#
_entry.id   09a7ce6dfc167735f08f6169f52c9d82
#
_cell.length_a   1.000
_cell.length_b   1.000
_cell.length_c   1.000
_cell.angle_alpha   90.00
_cell.angle_beta   90.00
_cell.angle_gamma   90.00
#
_symmetry.space_group_name_H-M   'P 1'
#
loop_
_entity.id
_entity.type
_entity.pdbx_description
1 polymer ?
#
loop_
_entity_poly.entity_id
_entity_poly.type
_entity_poly.pdbx_seq_one_letter_code
_entity_poly.pdbx_strand_id
1 'polypeptide(L)'
;MIPYAKKILDLCDYLGVDKDEDVRTYVERELLSAYIEEGYDDIENSAWEEPFGVTSQSKNRAQSDLDEEFLSLEELLQELHSLVGLQQVKEDLQSLINVIKVKKMREERGIKQSPMSLHLVFDGNPGTGKTTVARLLAKIYKALGILSTGQVIETDRAGLVGGYVGQTALKVHDKVAEALGGVLFIDEAYTLSNEKGGNDYGQEAIDTLLKLMEDNRDNLILIVAGYTNLMESFLDSNPGLRSRFNKHIHFQDYKPDELMKIFLSMCSKSGLTTTSGANQLMQAFFRKLYSTRNVDFANGRTVRNIYEKLLTIQADRLSMSTSKISDEELMRITLDDVKKLLRTWR
;
A
#
# COMPACT_ATOMS: atom_id res chain seq x y z
N MET A 1 28.11 30.53 -0.48
CA MET A 1 26.65 30.61 -0.29
C MET A 1 26.02 30.86 -1.65
N ILE A 2 25.34 29.89 -2.21
CA ILE A 2 24.83 29.88 -3.57
C ILE A 2 23.76 30.99 -3.71
N PRO A 3 23.74 31.78 -4.79
CA PRO A 3 22.80 32.91 -4.95
C PRO A 3 21.33 32.54 -4.82
N TYR A 4 20.98 31.29 -5.12
CA TYR A 4 19.61 30.73 -4.99
C TYR A 4 19.19 30.51 -3.55
N ALA A 5 20.06 29.97 -2.69
CA ALA A 5 19.75 29.74 -1.28
C ALA A 5 19.39 31.04 -0.55
N LYS A 6 20.07 32.13 -0.88
CA LYS A 6 19.78 33.47 -0.34
C LYS A 6 18.39 33.94 -0.78
N LYS A 7 18.02 33.77 -2.05
CA LYS A 7 16.69 34.17 -2.56
C LYS A 7 15.53 33.41 -1.93
N ILE A 8 15.72 32.12 -1.62
CA ILE A 8 14.68 31.31 -0.99
C ILE A 8 14.53 31.70 0.49
N LEU A 9 15.63 31.92 1.19
CA LEU A 9 15.59 32.44 2.56
C LEU A 9 14.94 33.82 2.64
N ASP A 10 15.26 34.71 1.70
CA ASP A 10 14.65 36.06 1.59
C ASP A 10 13.12 35.94 1.29
N LEU A 11 12.69 34.92 0.53
CA LEU A 11 11.28 34.65 0.25
C LEU A 11 10.53 34.10 1.48
N CYS A 12 11.16 33.23 2.27
CA CYS A 12 10.63 32.78 3.54
C CYS A 12 10.44 33.91 4.53
N ASP A 13 11.41 34.85 4.61
CA ASP A 13 11.31 36.05 5.44
C ASP A 13 10.19 36.98 4.97
N TYR A 14 10.00 37.13 3.65
CA TYR A 14 8.93 37.93 3.06
C TYR A 14 7.53 37.35 3.30
N LEU A 15 7.40 36.02 3.30
CA LEU A 15 6.14 35.30 3.50
C LEU A 15 5.80 35.07 4.98
N GLY A 16 6.70 35.45 5.91
CA GLY A 16 6.50 35.27 7.35
C GLY A 16 6.43 33.79 7.77
N VAL A 17 7.04 32.90 6.98
CA VAL A 17 7.12 31.46 7.30
C VAL A 17 8.18 31.29 8.40
N ASP A 18 7.74 30.71 9.53
CA ASP A 18 8.63 30.45 10.65
C ASP A 18 9.75 29.48 10.22
N LYS A 19 10.99 29.81 10.59
CA LYS A 19 12.19 29.05 10.19
C LYS A 19 12.36 27.84 11.11
N ASP A 20 11.37 26.94 11.11
CA ASP A 20 11.55 25.67 11.80
C ASP A 20 12.46 24.71 11.01
N GLU A 21 12.92 23.67 11.68
CA GLU A 21 13.91 22.72 11.19
C GLU A 21 13.41 21.98 9.94
N ASP A 22 12.10 21.80 9.79
CA ASP A 22 11.47 21.11 8.67
C ASP A 22 11.51 21.93 7.36
N VAL A 23 11.28 23.22 7.43
CA VAL A 23 11.36 24.14 6.28
C VAL A 23 12.80 24.23 5.78
N ARG A 24 13.78 24.28 6.69
CA ARG A 24 15.19 24.32 6.36
C ARG A 24 15.63 23.03 5.66
N THR A 25 15.23 21.88 6.17
CA THR A 25 15.50 20.56 5.57
C THR A 25 14.87 20.43 4.18
N TYR A 26 13.66 20.93 3.99
CA TYR A 26 12.98 20.94 2.70
C TYR A 26 13.74 21.80 1.67
N VAL A 27 14.14 23.01 2.05
CA VAL A 27 14.89 23.95 1.18
C VAL A 27 16.26 23.37 0.81
N GLU A 28 16.98 22.74 1.74
CA GLU A 28 18.28 22.11 1.48
C GLU A 28 18.13 20.91 0.52
N ARG A 29 17.06 20.14 0.63
CA ARG A 29 16.75 18.99 -0.25
C ARG A 29 16.43 19.43 -1.67
N GLU A 30 15.59 20.45 -1.86
CA GLU A 30 15.26 21.00 -3.19
C GLU A 30 16.48 21.63 -3.86
N LEU A 31 17.37 22.28 -3.10
CA LEU A 31 18.61 22.84 -3.62
C LEU A 31 19.60 21.76 -4.07
N LEU A 32 19.66 20.63 -3.35
CA LEU A 32 20.50 19.48 -3.71
C LEU A 32 20.01 18.82 -5.00
N SER A 33 18.69 18.65 -5.13
CA SER A 33 18.04 18.11 -6.32
C SER A 33 18.30 18.97 -7.57
N ALA A 34 18.11 20.29 -7.47
CA ALA A 34 18.40 21.22 -8.56
C ALA A 34 19.89 21.26 -8.95
N TYR A 35 20.79 21.03 -7.98
CA TYR A 35 22.23 21.00 -8.21
C TYR A 35 22.69 19.76 -8.99
N ILE A 36 22.03 18.61 -8.75
CA ILE A 36 22.29 17.36 -9.47
C ILE A 36 21.74 17.45 -10.91
N GLU A 37 20.59 18.08 -11.12
CA GLU A 37 19.99 18.25 -12.46
C GLU A 37 20.79 19.19 -13.37
N GLU A 38 21.54 20.15 -12.82
CA GLU A 38 22.36 21.08 -13.59
C GLU A 38 23.77 20.55 -13.96
N GLY A 39 24.14 19.31 -13.58
CA GLY A 39 25.33 18.61 -14.08
C GLY A 39 26.68 19.17 -13.63
N TYR A 40 26.78 19.68 -12.43
CA TYR A 40 28.04 20.13 -11.83
C TYR A 40 28.73 18.99 -11.08
N ASP A 41 29.44 18.13 -11.83
CA ASP A 41 30.09 16.91 -11.33
C ASP A 41 31.52 17.09 -10.78
N ASP A 42 32.05 18.29 -10.71
CA ASP A 42 33.45 18.54 -10.32
C ASP A 42 33.59 19.58 -9.20
N ILE A 43 33.42 19.20 -7.94
CA ILE A 43 34.10 19.82 -6.81
C ILE A 43 34.59 18.74 -5.84
N GLU A 44 35.93 18.64 -5.77
CA GLU A 44 36.67 17.75 -4.88
C GLU A 44 36.25 17.85 -3.41
N ASN A 45 36.29 16.69 -2.78
CA ASN A 45 36.12 16.41 -1.36
C ASN A 45 37.08 17.20 -0.45
N SER A 46 36.91 18.48 -0.26
CA SER A 46 37.61 19.20 0.81
C SER A 46 36.81 20.40 1.30
N ALA A 47 36.27 20.27 2.49
CA ALA A 47 35.74 21.32 3.37
C ALA A 47 34.25 21.25 3.72
N TRP A 48 33.80 20.10 4.22
CA TRP A 48 32.57 20.06 5.03
C TRP A 48 32.90 19.38 6.37
N GLU A 49 33.39 20.15 7.34
CA GLU A 49 33.37 19.73 8.74
C GLU A 49 31.90 19.74 9.22
N GLU A 50 31.44 18.66 9.73
CA GLU A 50 30.07 18.42 10.19
C GLU A 50 29.73 19.31 11.40
N PRO A 51 28.72 20.20 11.32
CA PRO A 51 28.30 20.98 12.50
C PRO A 51 27.26 20.28 13.38
N PHE A 52 26.64 19.18 12.93
CA PHE A 52 25.61 18.49 13.74
C PHE A 52 25.69 16.97 13.57
N GLY A 53 25.87 16.27 14.72
CA GLY A 53 26.03 14.83 14.79
C GLY A 53 24.78 14.04 14.34
N VAL A 54 24.68 13.79 13.05
CA VAL A 54 23.71 12.86 12.47
C VAL A 54 24.31 11.46 12.57
N THR A 55 23.70 10.60 13.40
CA THR A 55 24.12 9.22 13.59
C THR A 55 24.00 8.42 12.29
N SER A 56 24.92 7.49 12.06
CA SER A 56 25.00 6.62 10.86
C SER A 56 23.73 5.86 10.50
N GLN A 57 22.75 5.80 11.41
CA GLN A 57 21.45 5.16 11.15
C GLN A 57 20.48 6.03 10.35
N SER A 58 20.62 7.37 10.39
CA SER A 58 19.79 8.27 9.59
C SER A 58 20.26 8.39 8.13
N LYS A 59 21.59 8.24 7.88
CA LYS A 59 22.13 8.20 6.50
C LYS A 59 21.63 6.99 5.72
N ASN A 60 21.51 5.81 6.37
CA ASN A 60 21.00 4.60 5.69
C ASN A 60 19.49 4.65 5.39
N ARG A 61 18.72 5.44 6.13
CA ARG A 61 17.28 5.60 5.85
C ARG A 61 17.00 6.58 4.72
N ALA A 62 17.74 7.68 4.64
CA ALA A 62 17.61 8.65 3.55
C ALA A 62 18.13 8.10 2.21
N GLN A 63 19.14 7.22 2.23
CA GLN A 63 19.67 6.57 1.04
C GLN A 63 18.74 5.45 0.52
N SER A 64 17.99 4.77 1.42
CA SER A 64 16.99 3.75 1.02
C SER A 64 15.74 4.33 0.36
N ASP A 65 15.44 5.62 0.60
CA ASP A 65 14.28 6.30 0.02
C ASP A 65 14.62 6.99 -1.33
N LEU A 66 15.92 7.15 -1.64
CA LEU A 66 16.40 7.69 -2.93
C LEU A 66 16.66 6.60 -3.98
N ASP A 67 16.87 5.35 -3.55
CA ASP A 67 16.98 4.17 -4.40
C ASP A 67 15.63 3.43 -4.53
N GLU A 68 14.49 4.13 -4.68
CA GLU A 68 13.35 3.50 -5.34
C GLU A 68 13.78 3.25 -6.80
N GLU A 69 14.52 2.17 -7.00
CA GLU A 69 14.81 1.57 -8.28
C GLU A 69 13.53 1.61 -9.11
N PHE A 70 13.52 2.40 -10.19
CA PHE A 70 12.39 2.48 -11.11
C PHE A 70 12.23 1.11 -11.78
N LEU A 71 11.49 0.22 -11.10
CA LEU A 71 11.21 -1.10 -11.65
C LEU A 71 10.56 -0.93 -13.03
N SER A 72 11.08 -1.64 -14.00
CA SER A 72 10.47 -1.70 -15.33
C SER A 72 9.05 -2.28 -15.26
N LEU A 73 8.25 -2.00 -16.28
CA LEU A 73 6.91 -2.59 -16.34
C LEU A 73 6.96 -4.13 -16.28
N GLU A 74 7.99 -4.74 -16.91
CA GLU A 74 8.21 -6.19 -16.91
C GLU A 74 8.47 -6.71 -15.49
N GLU A 75 9.29 -6.05 -14.70
CA GLU A 75 9.58 -6.43 -13.31
C GLU A 75 8.35 -6.30 -12.44
N LEU A 76 7.58 -5.21 -12.58
CA LEU A 76 6.31 -5.03 -11.86
C LEU A 76 5.27 -6.10 -12.21
N LEU A 77 5.21 -6.53 -13.47
CA LEU A 77 4.36 -7.64 -13.88
C LEU A 77 4.85 -8.98 -13.32
N GLN A 78 6.17 -9.20 -13.25
CA GLN A 78 6.72 -10.37 -12.58
C GLN A 78 6.41 -10.36 -11.08
N GLU A 79 6.51 -9.21 -10.42
CA GLU A 79 6.10 -9.06 -9.02
C GLU A 79 4.61 -9.41 -8.83
N LEU A 80 3.72 -8.92 -9.71
CA LEU A 80 2.30 -9.26 -9.70
C LEU A 80 2.08 -10.77 -9.83
N HIS A 81 2.78 -11.41 -10.78
CA HIS A 81 2.67 -12.85 -11.00
C HIS A 81 3.26 -13.68 -9.85
N SER A 82 4.26 -13.15 -9.13
CA SER A 82 4.88 -13.81 -7.98
C SER A 82 4.02 -13.83 -6.71
N LEU A 83 3.00 -12.99 -6.62
CA LEU A 83 2.08 -12.99 -5.47
C LEU A 83 1.45 -14.37 -5.31
N VAL A 84 1.34 -14.82 -4.06
CA VAL A 84 0.72 -16.12 -3.77
C VAL A 84 -0.77 -16.07 -4.12
N GLY A 85 -1.26 -17.07 -4.86
CA GLY A 85 -2.66 -17.17 -5.24
C GLY A 85 -3.13 -16.03 -6.14
N LEU A 86 -4.33 -15.52 -5.88
CA LEU A 86 -4.92 -14.37 -6.56
C LEU A 86 -5.05 -14.54 -8.09
N GLN A 87 -5.29 -15.76 -8.55
CA GLN A 87 -5.25 -16.08 -10.00
C GLN A 87 -6.23 -15.19 -10.79
N GLN A 88 -7.49 -15.08 -10.35
CA GLN A 88 -8.49 -14.25 -11.02
C GLN A 88 -8.10 -12.76 -11.01
N VAL A 89 -7.61 -12.25 -9.86
CA VAL A 89 -7.13 -10.87 -9.74
C VAL A 89 -6.01 -10.59 -10.76
N LYS A 90 -5.05 -11.50 -10.92
CA LYS A 90 -3.96 -11.36 -11.89
C LYS A 90 -4.47 -11.32 -13.32
N GLU A 91 -5.43 -12.17 -13.67
CA GLU A 91 -6.04 -12.23 -14.99
C GLU A 91 -6.82 -10.94 -15.30
N ASP A 92 -7.63 -10.47 -14.33
CA ASP A 92 -8.41 -9.23 -14.48
C ASP A 92 -7.49 -8.00 -14.64
N LEU A 93 -6.43 -7.92 -13.84
CA LEU A 93 -5.45 -6.83 -13.94
C LEU A 93 -4.63 -6.90 -15.22
N GLN A 94 -4.23 -8.11 -15.67
CA GLN A 94 -3.54 -8.28 -16.94
C GLN A 94 -4.42 -7.84 -18.12
N SER A 95 -5.71 -8.19 -18.09
CA SER A 95 -6.69 -7.74 -19.08
C SER A 95 -6.82 -6.21 -19.10
N LEU A 96 -6.91 -5.59 -17.92
CA LEU A 96 -6.95 -4.13 -17.77
C LEU A 96 -5.70 -3.46 -18.36
N ILE A 97 -4.52 -3.98 -18.01
CA ILE A 97 -3.23 -3.49 -18.52
C ILE A 97 -3.16 -3.60 -20.04
N ASN A 98 -3.63 -4.70 -20.62
CA ASN A 98 -3.65 -4.89 -22.07
C ASN A 98 -4.56 -3.87 -22.77
N VAL A 99 -5.75 -3.58 -22.20
CA VAL A 99 -6.65 -2.54 -22.71
C VAL A 99 -5.98 -1.17 -22.69
N ILE A 100 -5.28 -0.82 -21.61
CA ILE A 100 -4.54 0.44 -21.47
C ILE A 100 -3.41 0.53 -22.52
N LYS A 101 -2.62 -0.52 -22.69
CA LYS A 101 -1.55 -0.56 -23.70
C LYS A 101 -2.09 -0.33 -25.12
N VAL A 102 -3.18 -1.01 -25.47
CA VAL A 102 -3.81 -0.86 -26.79
C VAL A 102 -4.39 0.54 -26.98
N LYS A 103 -5.01 1.10 -25.93
CA LYS A 103 -5.52 2.47 -25.94
C LYS A 103 -4.40 3.47 -26.24
N LYS A 104 -3.27 3.36 -25.54
CA LYS A 104 -2.10 4.22 -25.73
C LYS A 104 -1.53 4.10 -27.15
N MET A 105 -1.37 2.89 -27.69
CA MET A 105 -0.94 2.68 -29.08
C MET A 105 -1.86 3.36 -30.10
N ARG A 106 -3.17 3.40 -29.81
CA ARG A 106 -4.14 4.08 -30.69
C ARG A 106 -4.03 5.60 -30.59
N GLU A 107 -3.85 6.14 -29.39
CA GLU A 107 -3.63 7.56 -29.15
C GLU A 107 -2.35 8.06 -29.86
N GLU A 108 -1.25 7.30 -29.77
CA GLU A 108 0.01 7.59 -30.47
C GLU A 108 -0.14 7.62 -32.00
N ARG A 109 -1.12 6.89 -32.54
CA ARG A 109 -1.47 6.88 -33.96
C ARG A 109 -2.56 7.90 -34.35
N GLY A 110 -2.93 8.79 -33.42
CA GLY A 110 -3.97 9.82 -33.66
C GLY A 110 -5.41 9.28 -33.75
N ILE A 111 -5.63 8.02 -33.34
CA ILE A 111 -6.98 7.42 -33.35
C ILE A 111 -7.74 7.90 -32.12
N LYS A 112 -8.84 8.59 -32.33
CA LYS A 112 -9.69 9.07 -31.23
C LYS A 112 -10.18 7.91 -30.35
N GLN A 113 -10.07 8.07 -29.06
CA GLN A 113 -10.52 7.11 -28.06
C GLN A 113 -11.61 7.73 -27.19
N SER A 114 -12.58 6.91 -26.78
CA SER A 114 -13.53 7.32 -25.75
C SER A 114 -12.86 7.37 -24.37
N PRO A 115 -13.22 8.32 -23.50
CA PRO A 115 -12.78 8.33 -22.12
C PRO A 115 -13.07 6.99 -21.44
N MET A 116 -12.14 6.48 -20.65
CA MET A 116 -12.29 5.23 -19.91
C MET A 116 -12.02 5.50 -18.44
N SER A 117 -12.96 5.13 -17.56
CA SER A 117 -12.72 5.15 -16.13
C SER A 117 -11.71 4.07 -15.75
N LEU A 118 -10.69 4.46 -14.98
CA LEU A 118 -9.68 3.56 -14.39
C LEU A 118 -9.86 3.37 -12.89
N HIS A 119 -10.93 3.94 -12.32
CA HIS A 119 -11.29 3.71 -10.93
C HIS A 119 -11.77 2.28 -10.72
N LEU A 120 -11.43 1.68 -9.57
CA LEU A 120 -11.66 0.26 -9.32
C LEU A 120 -12.39 0.02 -7.99
N VAL A 121 -13.16 -1.04 -7.96
CA VAL A 121 -13.69 -1.64 -6.74
C VAL A 121 -12.87 -2.89 -6.43
N PHE A 122 -12.30 -2.94 -5.22
CA PHE A 122 -11.63 -4.12 -4.69
C PHE A 122 -12.51 -4.73 -3.60
N ASP A 123 -13.18 -5.82 -3.89
CA ASP A 123 -14.05 -6.47 -2.93
C ASP A 123 -13.53 -7.83 -2.50
N GLY A 124 -13.88 -8.25 -1.28
CA GLY A 124 -13.47 -9.52 -0.69
C GLY A 124 -13.15 -9.42 0.79
N ASN A 125 -12.93 -10.58 1.41
CA ASN A 125 -12.63 -10.70 2.84
C ASN A 125 -11.33 -9.99 3.25
N PRO A 126 -11.13 -9.67 4.55
CA PRO A 126 -9.91 -9.03 5.02
C PRO A 126 -8.69 -9.94 4.84
N GLY A 127 -7.52 -9.31 4.68
CA GLY A 127 -6.24 -10.04 4.56
C GLY A 127 -6.05 -10.79 3.25
N THR A 128 -6.85 -10.54 2.21
CA THR A 128 -6.72 -11.16 0.88
C THR A 128 -5.72 -10.44 -0.03
N GLY A 129 -5.10 -9.33 0.42
CA GLY A 129 -4.04 -8.66 -0.33
C GLY A 129 -4.49 -7.42 -1.12
N LYS A 130 -5.72 -6.89 -0.90
CA LYS A 130 -6.24 -5.71 -1.60
C LYS A 130 -5.27 -4.53 -1.61
N THR A 131 -4.81 -4.10 -0.46
CA THR A 131 -3.85 -2.98 -0.33
C THR A 131 -2.51 -3.27 -1.01
N THR A 132 -1.99 -4.50 -0.91
CA THR A 132 -0.74 -4.90 -1.56
C THR A 132 -0.86 -4.79 -3.08
N VAL A 133 -1.96 -5.27 -3.64
CA VAL A 133 -2.24 -5.19 -5.07
C VAL A 133 -2.47 -3.75 -5.52
N ALA A 134 -3.15 -2.91 -4.71
CA ALA A 134 -3.34 -1.49 -5.01
C ALA A 134 -2.00 -0.74 -5.14
N ARG A 135 -1.06 -0.99 -4.22
CA ARG A 135 0.28 -0.38 -4.27
C ARG A 135 1.07 -0.82 -5.50
N LEU A 136 1.01 -2.09 -5.85
CA LEU A 136 1.67 -2.59 -7.05
C LEU A 136 1.02 -2.05 -8.34
N LEU A 137 -0.31 -1.98 -8.36
CA LEU A 137 -1.05 -1.42 -9.50
C LEU A 137 -0.76 0.07 -9.73
N ALA A 138 -0.58 0.86 -8.67
CA ALA A 138 -0.19 2.26 -8.76
C ALA A 138 1.18 2.42 -9.46
N LYS A 139 2.17 1.57 -9.10
CA LYS A 139 3.47 1.53 -9.77
C LYS A 139 3.33 1.12 -11.24
N ILE A 140 2.48 0.13 -11.55
CA ILE A 140 2.20 -0.29 -12.93
C ILE A 140 1.56 0.86 -13.73
N TYR A 141 0.61 1.60 -13.15
CA TYR A 141 0.00 2.75 -13.82
C TYR A 141 1.01 3.87 -14.09
N LYS A 142 1.96 4.10 -13.15
CA LYS A 142 3.09 5.02 -13.39
C LYS A 142 3.96 4.53 -14.55
N ALA A 143 4.38 3.27 -14.54
CA ALA A 143 5.19 2.69 -15.62
C ALA A 143 4.48 2.72 -16.98
N LEU A 144 3.16 2.66 -17.00
CA LEU A 144 2.33 2.86 -18.19
C LEU A 144 2.13 4.33 -18.57
N GLY A 145 2.61 5.30 -17.78
CA GLY A 145 2.44 6.72 -18.01
C GLY A 145 1.01 7.22 -17.84
N ILE A 146 0.19 6.53 -17.03
CA ILE A 146 -1.17 6.93 -16.67
C ILE A 146 -1.13 7.86 -15.45
N LEU A 147 -0.27 7.58 -14.50
CA LEU A 147 -0.06 8.38 -13.30
C LEU A 147 1.35 8.98 -13.33
N SER A 148 1.50 10.21 -12.85
CA SER A 148 2.78 10.91 -12.87
C SER A 148 3.74 10.43 -11.78
N THR A 149 3.25 10.09 -10.59
CA THR A 149 4.08 9.72 -9.44
C THR A 149 3.87 8.27 -8.98
N GLY A 150 2.63 7.76 -9.02
CA GLY A 150 2.29 6.37 -8.68
C GLY A 150 2.31 6.06 -7.18
N GLN A 151 2.26 7.08 -6.30
CA GLN A 151 2.08 6.89 -4.86
C GLN A 151 0.68 6.37 -4.54
N VAL A 152 0.52 5.78 -3.36
CA VAL A 152 -0.78 5.36 -2.83
C VAL A 152 -1.03 6.06 -1.51
N ILE A 153 -2.08 6.84 -1.46
CA ILE A 153 -2.59 7.45 -0.22
C ILE A 153 -3.73 6.57 0.27
N GLU A 154 -3.52 5.96 1.44
CA GLU A 154 -4.52 5.11 2.08
C GLU A 154 -5.34 5.93 3.07
N THR A 155 -6.63 5.76 3.03
CA THR A 155 -7.56 6.44 3.93
C THR A 155 -8.78 5.56 4.20
N ASP A 156 -9.55 5.95 5.20
CA ASP A 156 -10.83 5.36 5.57
C ASP A 156 -11.88 6.47 5.82
N ARG A 157 -13.04 6.12 6.37
CA ARG A 157 -14.05 7.10 6.77
C ARG A 157 -13.51 8.18 7.70
N ALA A 158 -12.68 7.84 8.67
CA ALA A 158 -12.17 8.79 9.66
C ALA A 158 -11.25 9.85 9.03
N GLY A 159 -10.49 9.44 8.00
CA GLY A 159 -9.65 10.34 7.22
C GLY A 159 -10.43 11.29 6.29
N LEU A 160 -11.67 10.93 5.90
CA LEU A 160 -12.47 11.69 4.93
C LEU A 160 -13.60 12.50 5.56
N VAL A 161 -14.20 12.03 6.65
CA VAL A 161 -15.38 12.64 7.27
C VAL A 161 -14.98 13.52 8.44
N GLY A 162 -15.51 14.75 8.47
CA GLY A 162 -15.33 15.70 9.57
C GLY A 162 -16.37 15.50 10.67
N GLY A 163 -16.10 16.08 11.86
CA GLY A 163 -17.01 16.08 12.98
C GLY A 163 -18.03 17.23 12.95
N TYR A 164 -17.81 18.23 12.11
CA TYR A 164 -18.63 19.45 12.03
C TYR A 164 -18.90 19.83 10.58
N VAL A 165 -19.94 20.64 10.36
CA VAL A 165 -20.34 21.19 9.06
C VAL A 165 -19.14 21.84 8.35
N GLY A 166 -18.93 21.51 7.07
CA GLY A 166 -17.90 22.09 6.20
C GLY A 166 -16.50 21.50 6.38
N GLN A 167 -16.24 20.64 7.37
CA GLN A 167 -14.94 19.99 7.55
C GLN A 167 -14.75 18.79 6.61
N THR A 168 -15.82 18.11 6.22
CA THR A 168 -15.77 16.92 5.36
C THR A 168 -15.22 17.26 3.99
N ALA A 169 -15.76 18.29 3.35
CA ALA A 169 -15.28 18.70 2.03
C ALA A 169 -13.78 19.08 2.07
N LEU A 170 -13.33 19.79 3.10
CA LEU A 170 -11.91 20.14 3.26
C LEU A 170 -11.02 18.90 3.38
N LYS A 171 -11.37 17.96 4.29
CA LYS A 171 -10.62 16.69 4.43
C LYS A 171 -10.54 15.90 3.14
N VAL A 172 -11.63 15.83 2.39
CA VAL A 172 -11.65 15.13 1.09
C VAL A 172 -10.74 15.84 0.09
N HIS A 173 -10.77 17.17 0.03
CA HIS A 173 -9.86 17.95 -0.84
C HIS A 173 -8.39 17.71 -0.47
N ASP A 174 -8.05 17.72 0.82
CA ASP A 174 -6.69 17.49 1.29
C ASP A 174 -6.21 16.08 0.90
N LYS A 175 -7.02 15.04 1.14
CA LYS A 175 -6.67 13.67 0.79
C LYS A 175 -6.55 13.43 -0.72
N VAL A 176 -7.39 14.08 -1.50
CA VAL A 176 -7.29 14.04 -2.96
C VAL A 176 -6.04 14.77 -3.43
N ALA A 177 -5.71 15.94 -2.86
CA ALA A 177 -4.50 16.69 -3.19
C ALA A 177 -3.22 15.88 -2.88
N GLU A 178 -3.16 15.18 -1.72
CA GLU A 178 -2.08 14.26 -1.37
C GLU A 178 -1.94 13.09 -2.40
N ALA A 179 -3.06 12.67 -3.00
CA ALA A 179 -3.11 11.53 -3.91
C ALA A 179 -2.93 11.90 -5.40
N LEU A 180 -2.86 13.19 -5.75
CA LEU A 180 -2.67 13.62 -7.13
C LEU A 180 -1.39 13.02 -7.72
N GLY A 181 -1.49 12.54 -8.94
CA GLY A 181 -0.41 11.80 -9.60
C GLY A 181 -0.36 10.32 -9.25
N GLY A 182 -1.20 9.85 -8.32
CA GLY A 182 -1.22 8.51 -7.79
C GLY A 182 -2.61 7.93 -7.56
N VAL A 183 -2.72 7.07 -6.58
CA VAL A 183 -3.93 6.35 -6.21
C VAL A 183 -4.43 6.80 -4.84
N LEU A 184 -5.68 7.17 -4.73
CA LEU A 184 -6.40 7.27 -3.45
C LEU A 184 -7.08 5.93 -3.18
N PHE A 185 -6.58 5.21 -2.17
CA PHE A 185 -7.14 3.94 -1.72
C PHE A 185 -8.02 4.16 -0.49
N ILE A 186 -9.32 3.89 -0.63
CA ILE A 186 -10.29 4.08 0.45
C ILE A 186 -10.68 2.69 0.97
N ASP A 187 -10.19 2.34 2.17
CA ASP A 187 -10.54 1.07 2.80
C ASP A 187 -11.89 1.18 3.53
N GLU A 188 -12.63 0.08 3.56
CA GLU A 188 -13.98 0.01 4.13
C GLU A 188 -14.92 1.13 3.63
N ALA A 189 -14.83 1.46 2.32
CA ALA A 189 -15.52 2.59 1.70
C ALA A 189 -17.05 2.57 1.94
N TYR A 190 -17.65 1.40 2.13
CA TYR A 190 -19.07 1.24 2.46
C TYR A 190 -19.47 1.96 3.75
N THR A 191 -18.52 2.24 4.63
CA THR A 191 -18.79 3.01 5.86
C THR A 191 -19.18 4.45 5.58
N LEU A 192 -18.86 5.00 4.40
CA LEU A 192 -19.27 6.35 3.97
C LEU A 192 -20.76 6.45 3.71
N SER A 193 -21.43 5.36 3.29
CA SER A 193 -22.88 5.33 3.01
C SER A 193 -23.74 4.87 4.19
N ASN A 194 -23.13 4.50 5.34
CA ASN A 194 -23.88 4.04 6.50
C ASN A 194 -24.53 5.21 7.22
N GLU A 195 -25.81 5.39 7.02
CA GLU A 195 -26.64 6.34 7.78
C GLU A 195 -26.81 5.88 9.24
N LYS A 196 -26.00 6.40 10.14
CA LYS A 196 -26.21 6.27 11.59
C LYS A 196 -26.58 7.63 12.20
N GLY A 197 -27.85 8.04 12.01
CA GLY A 197 -28.47 9.17 12.75
C GLY A 197 -28.08 10.56 12.25
N GLY A 198 -29.05 11.32 11.95
CA GLY A 198 -29.29 12.78 11.86
C GLY A 198 -28.26 13.75 11.25
N ASN A 199 -26.98 13.55 11.33
CA ASN A 199 -25.92 14.39 10.76
C ASN A 199 -24.77 13.52 10.25
N ASP A 200 -25.04 12.67 9.26
CA ASP A 200 -24.01 11.87 8.61
C ASP A 200 -23.39 12.63 7.43
N TYR A 201 -22.19 13.14 7.61
CA TYR A 201 -21.42 13.83 6.55
C TYR A 201 -20.76 12.85 5.55
N GLY A 202 -21.05 11.56 5.59
CA GLY A 202 -20.52 10.58 4.64
C GLY A 202 -21.03 10.83 3.22
N GLN A 203 -22.29 11.26 3.06
CA GLN A 203 -22.81 11.62 1.74
C GLN A 203 -22.09 12.85 1.16
N GLU A 204 -21.78 13.85 1.99
CA GLU A 204 -20.97 15.02 1.58
C GLU A 204 -19.58 14.59 1.09
N ALA A 205 -18.96 13.58 1.75
CA ALA A 205 -17.70 13.02 1.31
C ALA A 205 -17.83 12.33 -0.05
N ILE A 206 -18.87 11.52 -0.27
CA ILE A 206 -19.14 10.85 -1.54
C ILE A 206 -19.32 11.87 -2.65
N ASP A 207 -20.17 12.89 -2.47
CA ASP A 207 -20.46 13.88 -3.50
C ASP A 207 -19.22 14.71 -3.85
N THR A 208 -18.40 15.06 -2.82
CA THR A 208 -17.12 15.76 -3.03
C THR A 208 -16.12 14.89 -3.80
N LEU A 209 -15.99 13.60 -3.42
CA LEU A 209 -15.14 12.65 -4.14
C LEU A 209 -15.55 12.52 -5.61
N LEU A 210 -16.84 12.34 -5.88
CA LEU A 210 -17.36 12.21 -7.26
C LEU A 210 -17.01 13.40 -8.14
N LYS A 211 -17.07 14.61 -7.60
CA LYS A 211 -16.65 15.82 -8.29
C LYS A 211 -15.15 15.82 -8.57
N LEU A 212 -14.33 15.58 -7.54
CA LEU A 212 -12.87 15.60 -7.67
C LEU A 212 -12.32 14.47 -8.55
N MET A 213 -13.01 13.32 -8.62
CA MET A 213 -12.70 12.25 -9.58
C MET A 213 -12.87 12.71 -11.04
N GLU A 214 -13.88 13.50 -11.33
CA GLU A 214 -14.10 14.04 -12.68
C GLU A 214 -13.09 15.14 -13.01
N ASP A 215 -12.85 16.05 -12.05
CA ASP A 215 -11.96 17.18 -12.24
C ASP A 215 -10.49 16.74 -12.43
N ASN A 216 -10.10 15.59 -11.86
CA ASN A 216 -8.71 15.08 -11.87
C ASN A 216 -8.55 13.73 -12.58
N ARG A 217 -9.50 13.34 -13.42
CA ARG A 217 -9.59 12.00 -14.05
C ARG A 217 -8.33 11.55 -14.81
N ASP A 218 -7.50 12.49 -15.25
CA ASP A 218 -6.32 12.21 -16.07
C ASP A 218 -5.07 11.91 -15.23
N ASN A 219 -5.09 12.21 -13.93
CA ASN A 219 -3.93 12.03 -13.05
C ASN A 219 -4.30 11.63 -11.60
N LEU A 220 -5.47 11.02 -11.43
CA LEU A 220 -5.93 10.49 -10.15
C LEU A 220 -6.76 9.22 -10.37
N ILE A 221 -6.42 8.16 -9.66
CA ILE A 221 -7.21 6.93 -9.64
C ILE A 221 -7.70 6.67 -8.24
N LEU A 222 -8.99 6.41 -8.10
CA LEU A 222 -9.58 5.94 -6.85
C LEU A 222 -9.75 4.43 -6.89
N ILE A 223 -9.35 3.78 -5.79
CA ILE A 223 -9.64 2.39 -5.51
C ILE A 223 -10.43 2.34 -4.21
N VAL A 224 -11.68 1.89 -4.29
CA VAL A 224 -12.53 1.69 -3.12
C VAL A 224 -12.51 0.22 -2.73
N ALA A 225 -12.33 -0.08 -1.45
CA ALA A 225 -12.19 -1.46 -0.98
C ALA A 225 -13.16 -1.77 0.17
N GLY A 226 -13.59 -3.03 0.27
CA GLY A 226 -14.46 -3.50 1.35
C GLY A 226 -14.96 -4.92 1.16
N TYR A 227 -15.92 -5.31 1.99
CA TYR A 227 -16.61 -6.61 1.90
C TYR A 227 -17.56 -6.62 0.71
N THR A 228 -17.60 -7.71 -0.04
CA THR A 228 -18.37 -7.84 -1.29
C THR A 228 -19.81 -7.35 -1.15
N ASN A 229 -20.56 -7.88 -0.20
CA ASN A 229 -21.97 -7.52 -0.01
C ASN A 229 -22.19 -6.05 0.38
N LEU A 230 -21.25 -5.48 1.17
CA LEU A 230 -21.34 -4.08 1.60
C LEU A 230 -20.94 -3.10 0.50
N MET A 231 -20.01 -3.50 -0.37
CA MET A 231 -19.59 -2.70 -1.51
C MET A 231 -20.70 -2.56 -2.57
N GLU A 232 -21.51 -3.61 -2.79
CA GLU A 232 -22.68 -3.51 -3.65
C GLU A 232 -23.67 -2.45 -3.14
N SER A 233 -24.00 -2.49 -1.83
CA SER A 233 -24.87 -1.49 -1.21
C SER A 233 -24.28 -0.07 -1.27
N PHE A 234 -22.97 0.06 -1.11
CA PHE A 234 -22.26 1.33 -1.24
C PHE A 234 -22.39 1.92 -2.65
N LEU A 235 -22.19 1.13 -3.68
CA LEU A 235 -22.31 1.58 -5.07
C LEU A 235 -23.75 1.95 -5.43
N ASP A 236 -24.73 1.29 -4.82
CA ASP A 236 -26.15 1.59 -5.01
C ASP A 236 -26.61 2.84 -4.27
N SER A 237 -25.86 3.30 -3.29
CA SER A 237 -26.22 4.50 -2.50
C SER A 237 -26.18 5.79 -3.33
N ASN A 238 -25.43 5.83 -4.44
CA ASN A 238 -25.34 6.99 -5.31
C ASN A 238 -25.11 6.59 -6.78
N PRO A 239 -25.98 7.00 -7.72
CA PRO A 239 -25.82 6.67 -9.16
C PRO A 239 -24.49 7.11 -9.75
N GLY A 240 -23.87 8.17 -9.21
CA GLY A 240 -22.57 8.66 -9.60
C GLY A 240 -21.45 7.68 -9.29
N LEU A 241 -21.56 6.91 -8.20
CA LEU A 241 -20.61 5.85 -7.86
C LEU A 241 -20.64 4.73 -8.91
N ARG A 242 -21.83 4.19 -9.21
CA ARG A 242 -21.97 3.11 -10.21
C ARG A 242 -21.45 3.50 -11.61
N SER A 243 -21.63 4.75 -12.02
CA SER A 243 -21.17 5.20 -13.32
C SER A 243 -19.65 5.31 -13.44
N ARG A 244 -18.94 5.59 -12.31
CA ARG A 244 -17.48 5.78 -12.26
C ARG A 244 -16.72 4.52 -11.88
N PHE A 245 -17.27 3.71 -10.98
CA PHE A 245 -16.70 2.45 -10.52
C PHE A 245 -17.32 1.27 -11.28
N ASN A 246 -16.98 1.14 -12.55
CA ASN A 246 -17.52 0.10 -13.43
C ASN A 246 -16.65 -1.16 -13.54
N LYS A 247 -15.53 -1.20 -12.83
CA LYS A 247 -14.58 -2.32 -12.83
C LYS A 247 -14.42 -2.86 -11.43
N HIS A 248 -14.75 -4.13 -11.28
CA HIS A 248 -14.67 -4.86 -10.03
C HIS A 248 -13.56 -5.90 -10.08
N ILE A 249 -12.74 -5.94 -9.06
CA ILE A 249 -11.71 -6.95 -8.87
C ILE A 249 -12.03 -7.68 -7.56
N HIS A 250 -12.44 -8.94 -7.71
CA HIS A 250 -12.85 -9.77 -6.58
C HIS A 250 -11.69 -10.58 -6.02
N PHE A 251 -11.40 -10.38 -4.72
CA PHE A 251 -10.35 -11.05 -3.97
C PHE A 251 -10.92 -12.26 -3.22
N GLN A 252 -10.73 -13.44 -3.80
CA GLN A 252 -11.16 -14.70 -3.18
C GLN A 252 -10.33 -15.02 -1.94
N ASP A 253 -10.91 -15.83 -1.03
CA ASP A 253 -10.18 -16.39 0.10
C ASP A 253 -9.03 -17.28 -0.38
N TYR A 254 -7.89 -17.19 0.29
CA TYR A 254 -6.76 -18.07 0.02
C TYR A 254 -7.08 -19.51 0.38
N LYS A 255 -6.73 -20.43 -0.51
CA LYS A 255 -6.82 -21.88 -0.29
C LYS A 255 -5.77 -22.31 0.74
N PRO A 256 -5.92 -23.49 1.38
CA PRO A 256 -4.98 -23.98 2.39
C PRO A 256 -3.52 -24.03 1.93
N ASP A 257 -3.28 -24.41 0.68
CA ASP A 257 -1.92 -24.46 0.12
C ASP A 257 -1.34 -23.06 -0.11
N GLU A 258 -2.19 -22.06 -0.40
CA GLU A 258 -1.80 -20.66 -0.54
C GLU A 258 -1.50 -20.03 0.83
N LEU A 259 -2.31 -20.31 1.85
CA LEU A 259 -2.04 -19.90 3.24
C LEU A 259 -0.70 -20.46 3.73
N MET A 260 -0.41 -21.73 3.41
CA MET A 260 0.89 -22.33 3.73
C MET A 260 2.05 -21.66 3.01
N LYS A 261 1.90 -21.31 1.71
CA LYS A 261 2.91 -20.56 0.97
C LYS A 261 3.16 -19.18 1.56
N ILE A 262 2.10 -18.46 1.98
CA ILE A 262 2.20 -17.18 2.66
C ILE A 262 2.97 -17.34 3.98
N PHE A 263 2.66 -18.36 4.78
CA PHE A 263 3.36 -18.66 6.02
C PHE A 263 4.85 -18.93 5.78
N LEU A 264 5.18 -19.80 4.85
CA LEU A 264 6.58 -20.11 4.49
C LEU A 264 7.34 -18.89 3.95
N SER A 265 6.66 -18.04 3.18
CA SER A 265 7.25 -16.77 2.71
C SER A 265 7.58 -15.83 3.87
N MET A 266 6.72 -15.73 4.89
CA MET A 266 7.01 -14.96 6.11
C MET A 266 8.21 -15.54 6.87
N CYS A 267 8.27 -16.86 7.04
CA CYS A 267 9.41 -17.53 7.65
C CYS A 267 10.72 -17.22 6.89
N SER A 268 10.70 -17.40 5.57
CA SER A 268 11.88 -17.19 4.73
C SER A 268 12.40 -15.75 4.77
N LYS A 269 11.50 -14.76 4.74
CA LYS A 269 11.87 -13.33 4.85
C LYS A 269 12.55 -12.97 6.18
N SER A 270 12.28 -13.74 7.23
CA SER A 270 12.91 -13.59 8.54
C SER A 270 14.08 -14.57 8.76
N GLY A 271 14.52 -15.25 7.70
CA GLY A 271 15.57 -16.27 7.78
C GLY A 271 15.18 -17.54 8.54
N LEU A 272 13.90 -17.72 8.90
CA LEU A 272 13.46 -18.88 9.67
C LEU A 272 13.23 -20.09 8.77
N THR A 273 13.57 -21.24 9.32
CA THR A 273 13.33 -22.56 8.74
C THR A 273 12.27 -23.32 9.53
N THR A 274 11.60 -24.25 8.88
CA THR A 274 10.57 -25.09 9.51
C THR A 274 10.90 -26.55 9.31
N THR A 275 10.67 -27.38 10.34
CA THR A 275 10.86 -28.83 10.20
C THR A 275 9.74 -29.45 9.33
N SER A 276 10.02 -30.59 8.70
CA SER A 276 9.01 -31.31 7.87
C SER A 276 7.74 -31.64 8.66
N GLY A 277 7.89 -32.10 9.91
CA GLY A 277 6.75 -32.38 10.78
C GLY A 277 5.95 -31.12 11.16
N ALA A 278 6.62 -29.96 11.35
CA ALA A 278 5.97 -28.68 11.56
C ALA A 278 5.14 -28.30 10.33
N ASN A 279 5.71 -28.45 9.12
CA ASN A 279 5.02 -28.13 7.87
C ASN A 279 3.78 -28.98 7.65
N GLN A 280 3.86 -30.30 7.89
CA GLN A 280 2.72 -31.21 7.76
C GLN A 280 1.58 -30.84 8.72
N LEU A 281 1.91 -30.53 9.96
CA LEU A 281 0.92 -30.16 10.97
C LEU A 281 0.30 -28.78 10.68
N MET A 282 1.10 -27.80 10.23
CA MET A 282 0.62 -26.50 9.79
C MET A 282 -0.30 -26.59 8.58
N GLN A 283 0.05 -27.44 7.61
CA GLN A 283 -0.79 -27.67 6.44
C GLN A 283 -2.16 -28.25 6.83
N ALA A 284 -2.18 -29.23 7.75
CA ALA A 284 -3.42 -29.79 8.28
C ALA A 284 -4.25 -28.73 9.03
N PHE A 285 -3.58 -27.85 9.78
CA PHE A 285 -4.22 -26.75 10.49
C PHE A 285 -4.86 -25.74 9.53
N PHE A 286 -4.17 -25.32 8.48
CA PHE A 286 -4.74 -24.43 7.48
C PHE A 286 -5.92 -25.05 6.74
N ARG A 287 -5.90 -26.37 6.47
CA ARG A 287 -7.06 -27.08 5.92
C ARG A 287 -8.27 -27.03 6.86
N LYS A 288 -8.05 -27.21 8.15
CA LYS A 288 -9.09 -27.09 9.17
C LYS A 288 -9.63 -25.66 9.23
N LEU A 289 -8.78 -24.65 9.32
CA LEU A 289 -9.20 -23.25 9.34
C LEU A 289 -10.03 -22.88 8.12
N TYR A 290 -9.62 -23.33 6.95
CA TYR A 290 -10.35 -23.08 5.71
C TYR A 290 -11.72 -23.79 5.68
N SER A 291 -11.81 -25.03 6.16
CA SER A 291 -13.07 -25.78 6.17
C SER A 291 -14.08 -25.23 7.18
N THR A 292 -13.62 -24.59 8.25
CA THR A 292 -14.46 -24.00 9.31
C THR A 292 -14.59 -22.47 9.19
N ARG A 293 -14.12 -21.89 8.07
CA ARG A 293 -14.13 -20.43 7.87
C ARG A 293 -15.57 -19.88 7.84
N ASN A 294 -15.72 -18.71 8.40
CA ASN A 294 -16.93 -17.90 8.38
C ASN A 294 -16.67 -16.59 7.61
N VAL A 295 -17.61 -15.66 7.65
CA VAL A 295 -17.53 -14.35 7.01
C VAL A 295 -16.40 -13.47 7.57
N ASP A 296 -15.89 -13.78 8.76
CA ASP A 296 -14.82 -13.04 9.43
C ASP A 296 -13.44 -13.67 9.17
N PHE A 297 -13.34 -14.64 8.28
CA PHE A 297 -12.08 -15.29 7.96
C PHE A 297 -11.07 -14.28 7.38
N ALA A 298 -9.97 -14.03 8.12
CA ALA A 298 -9.06 -12.93 7.84
C ALA A 298 -7.81 -13.34 7.03
N ASN A 299 -7.85 -14.49 6.35
CA ASN A 299 -6.86 -14.88 5.34
C ASN A 299 -5.39 -14.66 5.76
N GLY A 300 -4.62 -13.86 5.01
CA GLY A 300 -3.22 -13.54 5.30
C GLY A 300 -3.01 -12.83 6.65
N ARG A 301 -4.01 -12.11 7.17
CA ARG A 301 -3.96 -11.53 8.53
C ARG A 301 -3.98 -12.65 9.59
N THR A 302 -4.79 -13.68 9.38
CA THR A 302 -4.77 -14.90 10.23
C THR A 302 -3.42 -15.59 10.18
N VAL A 303 -2.82 -15.74 8.99
CA VAL A 303 -1.48 -16.33 8.83
C VAL A 303 -0.42 -15.51 9.58
N ARG A 304 -0.49 -14.18 9.51
CA ARG A 304 0.40 -13.29 10.26
C ARG A 304 0.28 -13.48 11.77
N ASN A 305 -0.93 -13.52 12.30
CA ASN A 305 -1.19 -13.73 13.72
C ASN A 305 -0.64 -15.10 14.19
N ILE A 306 -0.79 -16.13 13.36
CA ILE A 306 -0.23 -17.46 13.61
C ILE A 306 1.30 -17.39 13.65
N TYR A 307 1.91 -16.72 12.68
CA TYR A 307 3.35 -16.55 12.59
C TYR A 307 3.91 -15.82 13.83
N GLU A 308 3.34 -14.68 14.21
CA GLU A 308 3.75 -13.90 15.38
C GLU A 308 3.63 -14.72 16.68
N LYS A 309 2.55 -15.49 16.82
CA LYS A 309 2.38 -16.38 17.97
C LYS A 309 3.38 -17.52 17.98
N LEU A 310 3.75 -18.08 16.82
CA LEU A 310 4.81 -19.08 16.71
C LEU A 310 6.18 -18.53 17.12
N LEU A 311 6.49 -17.28 16.73
CA LEU A 311 7.72 -16.62 17.16
C LEU A 311 7.80 -16.50 18.70
N THR A 312 6.68 -16.11 19.33
CA THR A 312 6.61 -16.05 20.80
C THR A 312 6.84 -17.43 21.43
N ILE A 313 6.22 -18.47 20.89
CA ILE A 313 6.37 -19.85 21.40
C ILE A 313 7.81 -20.36 21.24
N GLN A 314 8.44 -20.07 20.09
CA GLN A 314 9.83 -20.38 19.82
C GLN A 314 10.76 -19.66 20.81
N ALA A 315 10.55 -18.35 21.02
CA ALA A 315 11.33 -17.55 21.96
C ALA A 315 11.24 -18.10 23.40
N ASP A 316 10.03 -18.45 23.86
CA ASP A 316 9.82 -19.11 25.16
C ASP A 316 10.64 -20.40 25.29
N ARG A 317 10.60 -21.26 24.25
CA ARG A 317 11.34 -22.52 24.24
C ARG A 317 12.85 -22.29 24.31
N LEU A 318 13.35 -21.36 23.53
CA LEU A 318 14.78 -21.07 23.46
C LEU A 318 15.28 -20.39 24.74
N SER A 319 14.49 -19.50 25.35
CA SER A 319 14.87 -18.83 26.62
C SER A 319 14.98 -19.78 27.82
N MET A 320 14.29 -20.92 27.77
CA MET A 320 14.37 -21.96 28.83
C MET A 320 15.51 -22.93 28.60
N SER A 321 16.26 -22.84 27.51
CA SER A 321 17.39 -23.72 27.24
C SER A 321 18.56 -23.35 28.15
N THR A 322 19.11 -24.33 28.84
CA THR A 322 20.31 -24.18 29.70
C THR A 322 21.61 -24.43 28.94
N SER A 323 21.53 -24.93 27.72
CA SER A 323 22.67 -25.18 26.83
C SER A 323 22.94 -24.02 25.88
N LYS A 324 24.16 -23.95 25.34
CA LYS A 324 24.47 -22.99 24.26
C LYS A 324 23.63 -23.32 23.05
N ILE A 325 22.80 -22.36 22.63
CA ILE A 325 21.91 -22.49 21.47
C ILE A 325 22.73 -22.25 20.19
N SER A 326 22.59 -23.11 19.21
CA SER A 326 23.21 -22.93 17.89
C SER A 326 22.40 -21.98 17.01
N ASP A 327 23.03 -21.36 16.01
CA ASP A 327 22.36 -20.48 15.05
C ASP A 327 21.25 -21.22 14.30
N GLU A 328 21.46 -22.51 14.00
CA GLU A 328 20.43 -23.36 13.39
C GLU A 328 19.19 -23.54 14.28
N GLU A 329 19.37 -23.70 15.59
CA GLU A 329 18.27 -23.79 16.55
C GLU A 329 17.54 -22.46 16.72
N LEU A 330 18.27 -21.33 16.69
CA LEU A 330 17.68 -19.98 16.75
C LEU A 330 16.74 -19.73 15.56
N MET A 331 17.07 -20.26 14.40
CA MET A 331 16.33 -20.02 13.16
C MET A 331 15.29 -21.10 12.85
N ARG A 332 15.08 -22.08 13.75
CA ARG A 332 14.22 -23.24 13.47
C ARG A 332 12.91 -23.22 14.24
N ILE A 333 11.80 -23.30 13.52
CA ILE A 333 10.46 -23.60 14.05
C ILE A 333 10.29 -25.13 14.05
N THR A 334 10.00 -25.70 15.22
CA THR A 334 9.91 -27.13 15.41
C THR A 334 8.46 -27.63 15.40
N LEU A 335 8.28 -28.95 15.32
CA LEU A 335 6.98 -29.60 15.45
C LEU A 335 6.32 -29.30 16.82
N ASP A 336 7.13 -29.22 17.90
CA ASP A 336 6.59 -28.96 19.23
C ASP A 336 6.12 -27.52 19.43
N ASP A 337 6.75 -26.55 18.74
CA ASP A 337 6.26 -25.18 18.69
C ASP A 337 4.85 -25.13 18.05
N VAL A 338 4.66 -25.84 16.94
CA VAL A 338 3.36 -25.93 16.28
C VAL A 338 2.32 -26.66 17.13
N LYS A 339 2.69 -27.76 17.81
CA LYS A 339 1.79 -28.43 18.76
C LYS A 339 1.35 -27.50 19.90
N LYS A 340 2.29 -26.71 20.45
CA LYS A 340 1.98 -25.73 21.51
C LYS A 340 1.05 -24.63 20.98
N LEU A 341 1.26 -24.13 19.75
CA LEU A 341 0.38 -23.21 19.08
C LEU A 341 -1.05 -23.77 19.01
N LEU A 342 -1.23 -24.99 18.48
CA LEU A 342 -2.54 -25.58 18.27
C LEU A 342 -3.34 -25.80 19.57
N ARG A 343 -2.65 -26.06 20.69
CA ARG A 343 -3.29 -26.19 22.02
C ARG A 343 -3.79 -24.82 22.54
N THR A 344 -3.17 -23.74 22.15
CA THR A 344 -3.44 -22.38 22.65
C THR A 344 -4.23 -21.52 21.64
N TRP A 345 -4.45 -22.04 20.43
CA TRP A 345 -5.23 -21.34 19.40
C TRP A 345 -6.73 -21.46 19.68
N ARG A 346 -7.38 -20.31 19.86
CA ARG A 346 -8.83 -20.20 20.10
C ARG A 346 -9.51 -19.49 18.93
#